data_999305a4ccbf224c18b33990a94c7049
#
_entry.id   999305a4ccbf224c18b33990a94c7049
#
_cell.length_a   1.000
_cell.length_b   1.000
_cell.length_c   1.000
_cell.angle_alpha   90.00
_cell.angle_beta   90.00
_cell.angle_gamma   90.00
#
_symmetry.space_group_name_H-M   'P 1'
#
loop_
_entity.id
_entity.type
_entity.pdbx_description
1 polymer ?
#
loop_
_entity_poly.entity_id
_entity_poly.type
_entity_poly.pdbx_seq_one_letter_code
_entity_poly.pdbx_strand_id
1 'polypeptide(L)'
;MNTVVRQLLEQNTDVVMVDTGDSYEGICGYYKGTYISYSKEKPISMNPFKVTKEEYAQNFGEKKNFLKSLVFLIFKGNAVPTKIEDMLINQTIVEYYEAYFHPFENFTDKEREGLRQKLLIAARMECDHDKYDHDMKDIDRLINEKEVPEKSESRALMLPTEARRHKLLRQCRSLNALAHDPAASPSERERSLRIIEKFKQELYDNSMLVKIDRQIDHLERQKQRLKVKELSFNSYYEFALQRIPQIMSLEKIDFPIRDFAAILKQFYRGGELEMTLNSDLDANLFDEQFIVFEIDKIKDDPVLFPIVVLIIMDVFLQKMRIKKGRKALIIEEAWKAIASPTMAEYIKYLYKTVRKFHGIAGVVTQELNDVIDSPIVKEAIINNSDVKILLDQTKFKDRYEEIAAILGLTQVQRQQIFTINALNNHEGRSYFKEVWICRGTHSDVYGVEEAPECYWAYTTERTEKEALKIYLRQYGTMQEAITRIETDRKLDGGLKYLEFARKVNQQQKVMSLWKK
;
A
#
# COMPACT_ATOMS: atom_id res chain seq x y z
N MET A 1 -14.66 -24.87 5.66
CA MET A 1 -13.53 -24.29 4.86
C MET A 1 -12.27 -25.17 4.89
N ASN A 2 -11.86 -25.71 6.03
CA ASN A 2 -10.68 -26.60 6.14
C ASN A 2 -10.62 -27.70 5.07
N THR A 3 -11.75 -28.35 4.75
CA THR A 3 -11.86 -29.36 3.67
C THR A 3 -11.48 -28.77 2.30
N VAL A 4 -11.91 -27.55 1.99
CA VAL A 4 -11.59 -26.87 0.73
C VAL A 4 -10.09 -26.57 0.68
N VAL A 5 -9.52 -26.04 1.78
CA VAL A 5 -8.08 -25.78 1.89
C VAL A 5 -7.27 -27.04 1.68
N ARG A 6 -7.64 -28.16 2.37
CA ARG A 6 -7.01 -29.46 2.19
C ARG A 6 -7.00 -29.89 0.72
N GLN A 7 -8.15 -29.87 0.07
CA GLN A 7 -8.28 -30.29 -1.33
C GLN A 7 -7.44 -29.42 -2.28
N LEU A 8 -7.33 -28.13 -2.02
CA LEU A 8 -6.47 -27.23 -2.79
C LEU A 8 -4.99 -27.60 -2.63
N LEU A 9 -4.54 -27.84 -1.39
CA LEU A 9 -3.16 -28.24 -1.08
C LEU A 9 -2.81 -29.59 -1.71
N GLU A 10 -3.70 -30.59 -1.60
CA GLU A 10 -3.55 -31.92 -2.22
C GLU A 10 -3.48 -31.86 -3.76
N GLN A 11 -4.00 -30.80 -4.38
CA GLN A 11 -3.92 -30.52 -5.80
C GLN A 11 -2.74 -29.62 -6.18
N ASN A 12 -1.73 -29.48 -5.31
CA ASN A 12 -0.57 -28.60 -5.51
C ASN A 12 -0.94 -27.15 -5.78
N THR A 13 -1.98 -26.65 -5.14
CA THR A 13 -2.34 -25.23 -5.13
C THR A 13 -1.66 -24.57 -3.94
N ASP A 14 -0.95 -23.47 -4.16
CA ASP A 14 -0.45 -22.66 -3.05
C ASP A 14 -1.61 -21.91 -2.42
N VAL A 15 -1.73 -21.95 -1.11
CA VAL A 15 -2.82 -21.33 -0.37
C VAL A 15 -2.27 -20.25 0.57
N VAL A 16 -2.79 -19.03 0.43
CA VAL A 16 -2.61 -17.94 1.39
C VAL A 16 -3.95 -17.69 2.06
N MET A 17 -3.95 -17.66 3.37
CA MET A 17 -5.16 -17.55 4.16
C MET A 17 -5.08 -16.43 5.18
N VAL A 18 -6.16 -15.67 5.29
CA VAL A 18 -6.38 -14.68 6.36
C VAL A 18 -7.37 -15.31 7.33
N ASP A 19 -6.92 -15.57 8.54
CA ASP A 19 -7.69 -16.19 9.64
C ASP A 19 -7.98 -15.13 10.72
N THR A 20 -9.21 -15.11 11.21
CA THR A 20 -9.67 -14.20 12.26
C THR A 20 -10.26 -14.93 13.47
N GLY A 21 -10.01 -16.22 13.59
CA GLY A 21 -10.61 -17.05 14.64
C GLY A 21 -9.71 -18.16 15.15
N ASP A 22 -8.41 -18.12 14.89
CA ASP A 22 -7.43 -19.16 15.29
C ASP A 22 -7.88 -20.58 14.88
N SER A 23 -8.44 -20.69 13.65
CA SER A 23 -9.11 -21.90 13.17
C SER A 23 -8.23 -22.83 12.34
N TYR A 24 -7.04 -22.37 11.92
CA TYR A 24 -6.22 -23.10 10.93
C TYR A 24 -4.84 -23.50 11.44
N GLU A 25 -4.54 -23.34 12.74
CA GLU A 25 -3.25 -23.75 13.33
C GLU A 25 -2.98 -25.24 13.10
N GLY A 26 -3.99 -26.09 13.33
CA GLY A 26 -3.87 -27.54 13.21
C GLY A 26 -3.60 -28.01 11.78
N ILE A 27 -4.41 -27.56 10.81
CA ILE A 27 -4.21 -27.92 9.41
C ILE A 27 -2.90 -27.29 8.85
N CYS A 28 -2.54 -26.09 9.28
CA CYS A 28 -1.30 -25.46 8.88
C CYS A 28 -0.10 -26.29 9.34
N GLY A 29 -0.08 -26.71 10.59
CA GLY A 29 0.95 -27.60 11.12
C GLY A 29 0.97 -28.99 10.45
N TYR A 30 -0.19 -29.56 10.10
CA TYR A 30 -0.29 -30.84 9.41
C TYR A 30 0.39 -30.81 8.03
N TYR A 31 0.15 -29.74 7.25
CA TYR A 31 0.76 -29.55 5.92
C TYR A 31 2.13 -28.87 5.98
N LYS A 32 2.71 -28.68 7.18
CA LYS A 32 4.00 -28.00 7.39
C LYS A 32 4.02 -26.59 6.82
N GLY A 33 2.87 -25.90 6.83
CA GLY A 33 2.75 -24.54 6.38
C GLY A 33 3.30 -23.53 7.39
N THR A 34 3.40 -22.28 6.97
CA THR A 34 3.87 -21.16 7.79
C THR A 34 2.67 -20.46 8.44
N TYR A 35 2.59 -20.53 9.79
CA TYR A 35 1.56 -19.88 10.59
C TYR A 35 2.10 -18.59 11.21
N ILE A 36 1.59 -17.45 10.77
CA ILE A 36 2.02 -16.12 11.20
C ILE A 36 0.91 -15.50 12.04
N SER A 37 1.09 -15.51 13.36
CA SER A 37 0.14 -14.88 14.28
C SER A 37 0.60 -13.47 14.64
N TYR A 38 -0.31 -12.50 14.57
CA TYR A 38 -0.06 -11.14 14.99
C TYR A 38 0.09 -11.04 16.51
N SER A 39 1.12 -10.32 16.98
CA SER A 39 1.20 -9.82 18.36
C SER A 39 1.81 -8.42 18.36
N LYS A 40 1.63 -7.66 19.45
CA LYS A 40 2.25 -6.33 19.57
C LYS A 40 3.79 -6.41 19.57
N GLU A 41 4.34 -7.48 20.14
CA GLU A 41 5.78 -7.74 20.20
C GLU A 41 6.33 -8.27 18.87
N LYS A 42 5.48 -8.93 18.10
CA LYS A 42 5.81 -9.49 16.79
C LYS A 42 4.69 -9.17 15.80
N PRO A 43 4.61 -7.93 15.32
CA PRO A 43 3.60 -7.54 14.33
C PRO A 43 3.86 -8.25 12.99
N ILE A 44 2.81 -8.41 12.21
CA ILE A 44 2.95 -8.78 10.79
C ILE A 44 3.58 -7.58 10.11
N SER A 45 4.81 -7.75 9.68
CA SER A 45 5.65 -6.67 9.19
C SER A 45 6.05 -6.91 7.76
N MET A 46 5.92 -5.89 6.94
CA MET A 46 6.29 -5.92 5.52
C MET A 46 6.72 -4.54 5.06
N ASN A 47 7.63 -4.49 4.10
CA ASN A 47 7.95 -3.26 3.38
C ASN A 47 7.27 -3.27 2.01
N PRO A 48 6.05 -2.73 1.88
CA PRO A 48 5.33 -2.72 0.63
C PRO A 48 5.92 -1.75 -0.41
N PHE A 49 6.81 -0.85 0.00
CA PHE A 49 7.47 0.11 -0.89
C PHE A 49 8.66 -0.49 -1.63
N LYS A 50 9.16 -1.65 -1.21
CA LYS A 50 10.27 -2.32 -1.89
C LYS A 50 9.83 -2.83 -3.26
N VAL A 51 10.52 -2.39 -4.31
CA VAL A 51 10.26 -2.75 -5.70
C VAL A 51 11.59 -3.04 -6.37
N THR A 52 11.67 -4.14 -7.10
CA THR A 52 12.86 -4.45 -7.91
C THR A 52 12.89 -3.61 -9.19
N LYS A 53 14.06 -3.54 -9.83
CA LYS A 53 14.20 -2.81 -11.09
C LYS A 53 13.34 -3.41 -12.21
N GLU A 54 13.20 -4.73 -12.21
CA GLU A 54 12.37 -5.49 -13.16
C GLU A 54 10.87 -5.20 -12.95
N GLU A 55 10.41 -5.19 -11.71
CA GLU A 55 9.02 -4.84 -11.38
C GLU A 55 8.70 -3.40 -11.74
N TYR A 56 9.62 -2.47 -11.46
CA TYR A 56 9.47 -1.07 -11.85
C TYR A 56 9.34 -0.91 -13.37
N ALA A 57 10.16 -1.64 -14.14
CA ALA A 57 10.14 -1.56 -15.61
C ALA A 57 8.89 -2.20 -16.24
N GLN A 58 8.35 -3.29 -15.67
CA GLN A 58 7.31 -4.12 -16.30
C GLN A 58 5.91 -3.92 -15.71
N ASN A 59 5.79 -3.74 -14.40
CA ASN A 59 4.52 -3.84 -13.67
C ASN A 59 4.25 -2.68 -12.70
N PHE A 60 4.97 -1.57 -12.81
CA PHE A 60 4.86 -0.47 -11.85
C PHE A 60 3.46 0.10 -11.71
N GLY A 61 2.65 0.09 -12.78
CA GLY A 61 1.28 0.60 -12.75
C GLY A 61 0.39 -0.07 -11.69
N GLU A 62 0.52 -1.39 -11.53
CA GLU A 62 -0.24 -2.15 -10.53
C GLU A 62 0.29 -1.87 -9.11
N LYS A 63 1.61 -1.87 -8.93
CA LYS A 63 2.24 -1.55 -7.65
C LYS A 63 1.94 -0.13 -7.19
N LYS A 64 1.95 0.82 -8.11
CA LYS A 64 1.54 2.21 -7.86
C LYS A 64 0.11 2.30 -7.35
N ASN A 65 -0.84 1.59 -7.98
CA ASN A 65 -2.24 1.58 -7.55
C ASN A 65 -2.40 0.97 -6.16
N PHE A 66 -1.66 -0.09 -5.85
CA PHE A 66 -1.61 -0.67 -4.51
C PHE A 66 -1.11 0.35 -3.48
N LEU A 67 0.05 0.97 -3.73
CA LEU A 67 0.63 1.95 -2.81
C LEU A 67 -0.27 3.17 -2.61
N LYS A 68 -0.92 3.63 -3.68
CA LYS A 68 -1.92 4.69 -3.60
C LYS A 68 -3.07 4.28 -2.68
N SER A 69 -3.61 3.07 -2.84
CA SER A 69 -4.65 2.55 -1.96
C SER A 69 -4.20 2.44 -0.51
N LEU A 70 -2.97 1.98 -0.26
CA LEU A 70 -2.39 1.90 1.07
C LEU A 70 -2.27 3.28 1.73
N VAL A 71 -1.72 4.26 1.02
CA VAL A 71 -1.58 5.62 1.53
C VAL A 71 -2.94 6.25 1.84
N PHE A 72 -3.94 6.05 0.98
CA PHE A 72 -5.29 6.55 1.26
C PHE A 72 -5.98 5.82 2.39
N LEU A 73 -5.80 4.52 2.51
CA LEU A 73 -6.35 3.75 3.63
C LEU A 73 -5.82 4.25 4.97
N ILE A 74 -4.52 4.58 5.03
CA ILE A 74 -3.92 5.19 6.21
C ILE A 74 -4.45 6.61 6.43
N PHE A 75 -4.45 7.45 5.38
CA PHE A 75 -4.73 8.86 5.50
C PHE A 75 -6.22 9.18 5.68
N LYS A 76 -7.09 8.53 4.91
CA LYS A 76 -8.53 8.82 4.84
C LYS A 76 -9.39 7.77 5.54
N GLY A 77 -8.86 6.57 5.84
CA GLY A 77 -9.66 5.47 6.35
C GLY A 77 -10.83 5.13 5.41
N ASN A 78 -12.05 5.35 5.89
CA ASN A 78 -13.27 5.09 5.13
C ASN A 78 -13.75 6.26 4.25
N ALA A 79 -13.11 7.43 4.32
CA ALA A 79 -13.50 8.59 3.51
C ALA A 79 -13.01 8.45 2.07
N VAL A 80 -13.82 8.92 1.12
CA VAL A 80 -13.48 8.92 -0.31
C VAL A 80 -12.48 10.04 -0.61
N PRO A 81 -11.34 9.76 -1.25
CA PRO A 81 -10.41 10.79 -1.68
C PRO A 81 -11.02 11.71 -2.75
N THR A 82 -10.68 12.97 -2.71
CA THR A 82 -11.01 13.91 -3.80
C THR A 82 -10.13 13.64 -5.02
N LYS A 83 -10.54 14.14 -6.20
CA LYS A 83 -9.75 14.01 -7.43
C LYS A 83 -8.38 14.69 -7.32
N ILE A 84 -8.29 15.81 -6.58
CA ILE A 84 -7.02 16.53 -6.35
C ILE A 84 -6.11 15.70 -5.46
N GLU A 85 -6.63 15.15 -4.36
CA GLU A 85 -5.87 14.25 -3.50
C GLU A 85 -5.36 13.02 -4.26
N ASP A 86 -6.22 12.40 -5.09
CA ASP A 86 -5.85 11.24 -5.91
C ASP A 86 -4.72 11.56 -6.89
N MET A 87 -4.82 12.69 -7.59
CA MET A 87 -3.77 13.17 -8.50
C MET A 87 -2.46 13.42 -7.76
N LEU A 88 -2.51 14.13 -6.63
CA LEU A 88 -1.34 14.53 -5.87
C LEU A 88 -0.59 13.33 -5.29
N ILE A 89 -1.28 12.38 -4.65
CA ILE A 89 -0.67 11.17 -4.09
C ILE A 89 -0.13 10.29 -5.21
N ASN A 90 -0.88 10.11 -6.32
CA ASN A 90 -0.40 9.37 -7.48
C ASN A 90 0.90 9.97 -8.06
N GLN A 91 0.96 11.28 -8.23
CA GLN A 91 2.16 11.99 -8.71
C GLN A 91 3.33 11.82 -7.75
N THR A 92 3.08 11.98 -6.45
CA THR A 92 4.12 11.86 -5.42
C THR A 92 4.73 10.46 -5.38
N ILE A 93 3.90 9.40 -5.55
CA ILE A 93 4.40 8.02 -5.63
C ILE A 93 5.27 7.82 -6.89
N VAL A 94 4.83 8.32 -8.05
CA VAL A 94 5.62 8.21 -9.30
C VAL A 94 6.98 8.89 -9.13
N GLU A 95 6.99 10.14 -8.69
CA GLU A 95 8.21 10.93 -8.51
C GLU A 95 9.14 10.34 -7.44
N TYR A 96 8.60 9.68 -6.40
CA TYR A 96 9.39 8.97 -5.39
C TYR A 96 10.21 7.83 -6.00
N TYR A 97 9.60 7.01 -6.86
CA TYR A 97 10.31 5.92 -7.53
C TYR A 97 11.24 6.44 -8.64
N GLU A 98 10.87 7.50 -9.34
CA GLU A 98 11.77 8.18 -10.28
C GLU A 98 13.02 8.70 -9.56
N ALA A 99 12.86 9.31 -8.37
CA ALA A 99 13.98 9.82 -7.57
C ALA A 99 14.91 8.70 -7.04
N TYR A 100 14.41 7.46 -6.96
CA TYR A 100 15.20 6.29 -6.58
C TYR A 100 15.91 5.64 -7.80
N PHE A 101 15.15 5.31 -8.86
CA PHE A 101 15.66 4.58 -10.01
C PHE A 101 16.38 5.47 -11.03
N HIS A 102 16.00 6.73 -11.10
CA HIS A 102 16.56 7.76 -12.00
C HIS A 102 16.85 9.04 -11.21
N PRO A 103 17.81 8.99 -10.26
CA PRO A 103 18.08 10.13 -9.40
C PRO A 103 18.51 11.34 -10.25
N PHE A 104 17.86 12.47 -9.96
CA PHE A 104 18.19 13.72 -10.63
C PHE A 104 19.61 14.15 -10.25
N GLU A 105 20.45 14.40 -11.25
CA GLU A 105 21.80 14.91 -11.05
C GLU A 105 21.84 16.42 -11.33
N ASN A 106 21.59 16.82 -12.56
CA ASN A 106 21.56 18.21 -12.99
C ASN A 106 20.62 18.36 -14.20
N PHE A 107 20.15 19.59 -14.45
CA PHE A 107 19.51 19.89 -15.73
C PHE A 107 20.55 19.87 -16.85
N THR A 108 20.19 19.28 -17.97
CA THR A 108 20.96 19.42 -19.22
C THR A 108 20.88 20.87 -19.71
N ASP A 109 21.85 21.31 -20.50
CA ASP A 109 21.87 22.67 -21.09
C ASP A 109 20.57 22.99 -21.86
N LYS A 110 20.00 21.99 -22.56
CA LYS A 110 18.74 22.11 -23.29
C LYS A 110 17.54 22.31 -22.37
N GLU A 111 17.47 21.58 -21.28
CA GLU A 111 16.39 21.72 -20.28
C GLU A 111 16.52 23.06 -19.55
N ARG A 112 17.73 23.44 -19.19
CA ARG A 112 18.02 24.72 -18.54
C ARG A 112 17.60 25.90 -19.43
N GLU A 113 17.92 25.84 -20.72
CA GLU A 113 17.50 26.87 -21.70
C GLU A 113 15.97 26.84 -21.90
N GLY A 114 15.34 25.66 -21.99
CA GLY A 114 13.88 25.55 -22.07
C GLY A 114 13.16 26.12 -20.86
N LEU A 115 13.67 25.91 -19.66
CA LEU A 115 13.15 26.51 -18.42
C LEU A 115 13.34 28.02 -18.41
N ARG A 116 14.54 28.51 -18.84
CA ARG A 116 14.84 29.92 -18.94
C ARG A 116 13.84 30.64 -19.84
N GLN A 117 13.56 30.11 -21.03
CA GLN A 117 12.59 30.67 -21.97
C GLN A 117 11.17 30.73 -21.38
N LYS A 118 10.70 29.67 -20.74
CA LYS A 118 9.39 29.64 -20.09
C LYS A 118 9.26 30.67 -18.97
N LEU A 119 10.26 30.76 -18.11
CA LEU A 119 10.27 31.70 -17.00
C LEU A 119 10.40 33.15 -17.49
N LEU A 120 11.15 33.38 -18.58
CA LEU A 120 11.27 34.70 -19.19
C LEU A 120 9.94 35.19 -19.78
N ILE A 121 9.20 34.31 -20.47
CA ILE A 121 7.87 34.63 -20.99
C ILE A 121 6.91 34.96 -19.83
N ALA A 122 6.90 34.15 -18.77
CA ALA A 122 6.06 34.39 -17.59
C ALA A 122 6.41 35.73 -16.91
N ALA A 123 7.71 36.01 -16.69
CA ALA A 123 8.17 37.25 -16.09
C ALA A 123 7.79 38.49 -16.91
N ARG A 124 7.82 38.39 -18.24
CA ARG A 124 7.40 39.47 -19.14
C ARG A 124 5.89 39.68 -19.11
N MET A 125 5.09 38.63 -18.98
CA MET A 125 3.62 38.74 -18.86
C MET A 125 3.19 39.35 -17.51
N GLU A 126 3.96 39.13 -16.45
CA GLU A 126 3.71 39.67 -15.11
C GLU A 126 4.29 41.09 -14.90
N CYS A 127 5.07 41.60 -15.85
CA CYS A 127 5.70 42.90 -15.75
C CYS A 127 4.72 43.98 -16.23
N ASP A 128 4.18 44.75 -15.29
CA ASP A 128 3.42 45.97 -15.56
C ASP A 128 4.36 47.23 -15.61
N HIS A 129 3.78 48.38 -15.95
CA HIS A 129 4.53 49.63 -16.09
C HIS A 129 5.15 50.08 -14.77
N ASP A 130 4.45 49.94 -13.67
CA ASP A 130 4.91 50.36 -12.34
C ASP A 130 6.12 49.54 -11.88
N LYS A 131 6.10 48.24 -12.14
CA LYS A 131 7.20 47.31 -11.82
C LYS A 131 8.43 47.57 -12.69
N TYR A 132 8.22 47.85 -13.98
CA TYR A 132 9.30 48.26 -14.88
C TYR A 132 9.98 49.55 -14.41
N ASP A 133 9.20 50.58 -14.07
CA ASP A 133 9.72 51.88 -13.57
C ASP A 133 10.47 51.73 -12.24
N HIS A 134 9.98 50.84 -11.37
CA HIS A 134 10.65 50.54 -10.12
C HIS A 134 12.01 49.87 -10.36
N ASP A 135 12.06 48.82 -11.19
CA ASP A 135 13.29 48.09 -11.51
C ASP A 135 14.31 49.02 -12.22
N MET A 136 13.85 49.94 -13.07
CA MET A 136 14.71 50.94 -13.73
C MET A 136 15.29 51.96 -12.74
N LYS A 137 14.54 52.44 -11.76
CA LYS A 137 15.04 53.29 -10.67
C LYS A 137 16.10 52.57 -9.81
N ASP A 138 15.92 51.28 -9.56
CA ASP A 138 16.92 50.48 -8.85
C ASP A 138 18.22 50.36 -9.68
N ILE A 139 18.15 50.23 -11.01
CA ILE A 139 19.31 50.21 -11.89
C ILE A 139 20.02 51.57 -11.84
N ASP A 140 19.30 52.67 -11.87
CA ASP A 140 19.89 54.01 -11.73
C ASP A 140 20.60 54.18 -10.40
N ARG A 141 20.03 53.71 -9.32
CA ARG A 141 20.65 53.70 -8.00
C ARG A 141 21.96 52.90 -8.00
N LEU A 142 21.93 51.67 -8.58
CA LEU A 142 23.11 50.81 -8.66
C LEU A 142 24.25 51.42 -9.52
N ILE A 143 23.94 52.17 -10.56
CA ILE A 143 24.94 52.89 -11.39
C ILE A 143 25.61 54.01 -10.58
N ASN A 144 24.86 54.69 -9.72
CA ASN A 144 25.35 55.78 -8.89
C ASN A 144 26.07 55.36 -7.62
N GLU A 145 25.89 54.10 -7.17
CA GLU A 145 26.58 53.57 -6.00
C GLU A 145 28.08 53.31 -6.27
N LYS A 146 28.92 53.53 -5.25
CA LYS A 146 30.36 53.20 -5.33
C LYS A 146 30.57 51.70 -5.44
N GLU A 147 31.51 51.28 -6.28
CA GLU A 147 31.88 49.87 -6.43
C GLU A 147 32.47 49.33 -5.13
N VAL A 148 31.85 48.29 -4.58
CA VAL A 148 32.43 47.53 -3.46
C VAL A 148 33.34 46.46 -4.07
N PRO A 149 34.62 46.36 -3.69
CA PRO A 149 35.51 45.33 -4.24
C PRO A 149 35.03 43.95 -3.84
N GLU A 150 34.76 43.07 -4.80
CA GLU A 150 34.41 41.69 -4.59
C GLU A 150 35.61 40.86 -4.14
N LYS A 151 35.42 39.98 -3.14
CA LYS A 151 36.42 38.98 -2.76
C LYS A 151 36.63 37.99 -3.92
N SER A 152 37.87 37.59 -4.17
CA SER A 152 38.26 36.70 -5.29
C SER A 152 37.51 35.37 -5.32
N GLU A 153 37.14 34.83 -4.16
CA GLU A 153 36.35 33.59 -4.01
C GLU A 153 34.91 33.70 -4.54
N SER A 154 34.32 34.89 -4.48
CA SER A 154 32.96 35.12 -5.00
C SER A 154 32.89 35.08 -6.52
N ARG A 155 33.99 35.36 -7.22
CA ARG A 155 34.06 35.36 -8.72
C ARG A 155 34.06 33.95 -9.31
N ALA A 156 34.63 32.97 -8.63
CA ALA A 156 34.74 31.59 -9.11
C ALA A 156 33.38 30.84 -9.13
N LEU A 157 32.41 31.29 -8.33
CA LEU A 157 31.08 30.71 -8.21
C LEU A 157 29.97 31.51 -8.93
N MET A 158 30.34 32.56 -9.68
CA MET A 158 29.38 33.47 -10.28
C MET A 158 28.81 32.92 -11.60
N LEU A 159 27.48 32.97 -11.75
CA LEU A 159 26.83 32.60 -13.01
C LEU A 159 27.27 33.49 -14.17
N PRO A 160 27.30 32.97 -15.43
CA PRO A 160 27.67 33.77 -16.59
C PRO A 160 26.84 35.04 -16.75
N THR A 161 25.55 35.00 -16.45
CA THR A 161 24.63 36.15 -16.46
C THR A 161 24.95 37.15 -15.36
N GLU A 162 25.36 36.73 -14.19
CA GLU A 162 25.84 37.58 -13.11
C GLU A 162 27.16 38.30 -13.50
N ALA A 163 28.09 37.53 -14.06
CA ALA A 163 29.38 38.10 -14.54
C ALA A 163 29.15 39.19 -15.61
N ARG A 164 28.18 38.96 -16.54
CA ARG A 164 27.79 39.96 -17.55
C ARG A 164 27.16 41.20 -16.90
N ARG A 165 26.28 41.03 -15.94
CA ARG A 165 25.66 42.13 -15.17
C ARG A 165 26.72 43.00 -14.49
N HIS A 166 27.69 42.40 -13.81
CA HIS A 166 28.80 43.12 -13.16
C HIS A 166 29.65 43.88 -14.16
N LYS A 167 29.91 43.28 -15.32
CA LYS A 167 30.66 43.97 -16.40
C LYS A 167 29.91 45.19 -16.91
N LEU A 168 28.61 45.06 -17.19
CA LEU A 168 27.76 46.17 -17.65
C LEU A 168 27.67 47.28 -16.60
N LEU A 169 27.49 46.95 -15.32
CA LEU A 169 27.46 47.92 -14.23
C LEU A 169 28.77 48.70 -14.12
N ARG A 170 29.95 48.05 -14.24
CA ARG A 170 31.24 48.74 -14.24
C ARG A 170 31.37 49.70 -15.42
N GLN A 171 30.95 49.26 -16.61
CA GLN A 171 30.98 50.12 -17.79
C GLN A 171 30.07 51.35 -17.63
N CYS A 172 28.84 51.14 -17.10
CA CYS A 172 27.92 52.25 -16.82
C CYS A 172 28.48 53.20 -15.77
N ARG A 173 29.08 52.70 -14.69
CA ARG A 173 29.71 53.54 -13.64
C ARG A 173 30.87 54.36 -14.17
N SER A 174 31.74 53.76 -14.99
CA SER A 174 32.85 54.45 -15.63
C SER A 174 32.37 55.59 -16.57
N LEU A 175 31.34 55.31 -17.39
CA LEU A 175 30.71 56.26 -18.24
C LEU A 175 29.98 57.39 -17.48
N ASN A 176 29.32 57.01 -16.36
CA ASN A 176 28.63 58.00 -15.51
C ASN A 176 29.63 58.95 -14.83
N ALA A 177 30.77 58.42 -14.37
CA ALA A 177 31.86 59.26 -13.86
C ALA A 177 32.35 60.24 -14.92
N LEU A 178 32.53 59.85 -16.21
CA LEU A 178 32.96 60.68 -17.32
C LEU A 178 31.88 61.68 -17.68
N ALA A 179 30.61 61.34 -17.64
CA ALA A 179 29.49 62.25 -17.93
C ALA A 179 29.37 63.38 -16.92
N HIS A 180 29.86 63.19 -15.68
CA HIS A 180 29.85 64.23 -14.62
C HIS A 180 31.22 64.84 -14.34
N ASP A 181 32.24 64.49 -15.11
CA ASP A 181 33.57 65.11 -14.99
C ASP A 181 33.57 66.56 -15.52
N PRO A 182 33.93 67.56 -14.68
CA PRO A 182 34.04 68.93 -15.12
C PRO A 182 35.06 69.15 -16.24
N ALA A 183 36.10 68.30 -16.36
CA ALA A 183 37.13 68.35 -17.35
C ALA A 183 36.74 67.78 -18.72
N ALA A 184 35.67 67.04 -18.84
CA ALA A 184 35.21 66.42 -20.08
C ALA A 184 34.48 67.46 -20.98
N SER A 185 34.64 67.35 -22.30
CA SER A 185 33.94 68.20 -23.26
C SER A 185 32.41 67.94 -23.27
N PRO A 186 31.58 68.92 -23.63
CA PRO A 186 30.12 68.73 -23.70
C PRO A 186 29.71 67.58 -24.61
N SER A 187 30.40 67.35 -25.72
CA SER A 187 30.15 66.25 -26.66
C SER A 187 30.50 64.91 -26.08
N GLU A 188 31.53 64.81 -25.28
CA GLU A 188 31.89 63.53 -24.56
C GLU A 188 30.89 63.20 -23.48
N ARG A 189 30.43 64.20 -22.73
CA ARG A 189 29.37 64.01 -21.71
C ARG A 189 28.08 63.51 -22.32
N GLU A 190 27.61 64.15 -23.39
CA GLU A 190 26.37 63.72 -24.08
C GLU A 190 26.49 62.34 -24.71
N ARG A 191 27.66 62.01 -25.30
CA ARG A 191 27.94 60.68 -25.84
C ARG A 191 27.90 59.60 -24.73
N SER A 192 28.49 59.85 -23.56
CA SER A 192 28.51 58.98 -22.43
C SER A 192 27.08 58.71 -21.92
N LEU A 193 26.23 59.72 -21.78
CA LEU A 193 24.83 59.59 -21.38
C LEU A 193 24.03 58.77 -22.38
N ARG A 194 24.21 58.95 -23.68
CA ARG A 194 23.54 58.13 -24.71
C ARG A 194 23.96 56.66 -24.66
N ILE A 195 25.21 56.38 -24.34
CA ILE A 195 25.69 54.99 -24.19
C ILE A 195 25.14 54.36 -22.90
N ILE A 196 25.10 55.13 -21.81
CA ILE A 196 24.50 54.66 -20.54
C ILE A 196 23.04 54.26 -20.76
N GLU A 197 22.25 55.05 -21.49
CA GLU A 197 20.84 54.76 -21.74
C GLU A 197 20.63 53.44 -22.51
N LYS A 198 21.49 53.13 -23.49
CA LYS A 198 21.50 51.81 -24.15
C LYS A 198 21.85 50.68 -23.19
N PHE A 199 22.83 50.88 -22.33
CA PHE A 199 23.27 49.87 -21.39
C PHE A 199 22.26 49.65 -20.25
N LYS A 200 21.45 50.64 -19.88
CA LYS A 200 20.38 50.49 -18.90
C LYS A 200 19.36 49.45 -19.34
N GLN A 201 18.93 49.47 -20.60
CA GLN A 201 18.02 48.47 -21.14
C GLN A 201 18.65 47.07 -21.13
N GLU A 202 19.93 46.97 -21.55
CA GLU A 202 20.66 45.69 -21.51
C GLU A 202 20.86 45.20 -20.06
N LEU A 203 21.06 46.10 -19.10
CA LEU A 203 21.16 45.80 -17.67
C LEU A 203 19.84 45.31 -17.11
N TYR A 204 18.72 45.90 -17.53
CA TYR A 204 17.39 45.46 -17.14
C TYR A 204 17.12 44.01 -17.59
N ASP A 205 17.31 43.73 -18.90
CA ASP A 205 17.13 42.40 -19.47
C ASP A 205 18.05 41.37 -18.81
N ASN A 206 19.31 41.74 -18.59
CA ASN A 206 20.27 40.86 -17.92
C ASN A 206 19.93 40.64 -16.44
N SER A 207 19.43 41.66 -15.74
CA SER A 207 19.00 41.52 -14.34
C SER A 207 17.80 40.56 -14.21
N MET A 208 16.89 40.54 -15.17
CA MET A 208 15.79 39.58 -15.25
C MET A 208 16.35 38.18 -15.47
N LEU A 209 17.30 37.98 -16.37
CA LEU A 209 17.95 36.68 -16.59
C LEU A 209 18.69 36.16 -15.36
N VAL A 210 19.36 37.04 -14.59
CA VAL A 210 20.01 36.67 -13.33
C VAL A 210 18.97 36.15 -12.31
N LYS A 211 17.83 36.83 -12.18
CA LYS A 211 16.74 36.37 -11.29
C LYS A 211 16.25 34.97 -11.71
N ILE A 212 16.06 34.75 -13.02
CA ILE A 212 15.60 33.47 -13.59
C ILE A 212 16.64 32.36 -13.39
N ASP A 213 17.92 32.62 -13.67
CA ASP A 213 18.99 31.62 -13.47
C ASP A 213 19.11 31.20 -12.01
N ARG A 214 18.97 32.13 -11.07
CA ARG A 214 18.92 31.83 -9.65
C ARG A 214 17.71 30.97 -9.26
N GLN A 215 16.56 31.20 -9.90
CA GLN A 215 15.38 30.34 -9.72
C GLN A 215 15.64 28.93 -10.26
N ILE A 216 16.28 28.80 -11.43
CA ILE A 216 16.62 27.49 -11.99
C ILE A 216 17.61 26.75 -11.09
N ASP A 217 18.67 27.45 -10.60
CA ASP A 217 19.62 26.85 -9.66
C ASP A 217 18.96 26.43 -8.33
N HIS A 218 17.99 27.21 -7.86
CA HIS A 218 17.22 26.85 -6.68
C HIS A 218 16.37 25.60 -6.92
N LEU A 219 15.68 25.50 -8.05
CA LEU A 219 14.90 24.32 -8.45
C LEU A 219 15.80 23.09 -8.60
N GLU A 220 16.99 23.26 -9.20
CA GLU A 220 17.97 22.17 -9.34
C GLU A 220 18.41 21.62 -7.98
N ARG A 221 18.78 22.52 -7.05
CA ARG A 221 19.13 22.13 -5.68
C ARG A 221 17.97 21.47 -4.93
N GLN A 222 16.74 21.95 -5.13
CA GLN A 222 15.55 21.31 -4.54
C GLN A 222 15.36 19.90 -5.08
N LYS A 223 15.50 19.68 -6.40
CA LYS A 223 15.42 18.35 -7.00
C LYS A 223 16.51 17.41 -6.53
N GLN A 224 17.75 17.89 -6.40
CA GLN A 224 18.87 17.11 -5.87
C GLN A 224 18.66 16.67 -4.41
N ARG A 225 18.00 17.48 -3.58
CA ARG A 225 17.64 17.16 -2.19
C ARG A 225 16.58 16.07 -2.08
N LEU A 226 15.76 15.85 -3.12
CA LEU A 226 14.72 14.83 -3.17
C LEU A 226 15.27 13.43 -3.50
N LYS A 227 16.57 13.20 -3.45
CA LYS A 227 17.18 11.90 -3.73
C LYS A 227 16.75 10.86 -2.70
N VAL A 228 16.14 9.76 -3.17
CA VAL A 228 15.75 8.60 -2.37
C VAL A 228 16.91 7.60 -2.37
N LYS A 229 17.34 7.13 -1.18
CA LYS A 229 18.46 6.19 -1.03
C LYS A 229 18.00 4.75 -0.88
N GLU A 230 16.84 4.54 -0.28
CA GLU A 230 16.24 3.24 -0.03
C GLU A 230 14.74 3.31 -0.22
N LEU A 231 14.12 2.19 -0.59
CA LEU A 231 12.67 2.10 -0.74
C LEU A 231 12.04 1.57 0.54
N SER A 232 11.36 2.45 1.28
CA SER A 232 10.64 2.12 2.52
C SER A 232 9.49 3.12 2.74
N PHE A 233 8.58 2.81 3.66
CA PHE A 233 7.58 3.79 4.07
C PHE A 233 8.24 5.03 4.68
N ASN A 234 9.30 4.87 5.47
CA ASN A 234 10.02 5.98 6.08
C ASN A 234 10.53 6.96 5.03
N SER A 235 11.22 6.46 4.01
CA SER A 235 11.76 7.32 2.94
C SER A 235 10.66 7.93 2.06
N TYR A 236 9.56 7.21 1.82
CA TYR A 236 8.39 7.78 1.15
C TYR A 236 7.75 8.92 1.95
N TYR A 237 7.56 8.73 3.25
CA TYR A 237 7.02 9.76 4.13
C TYR A 237 7.87 11.03 4.12
N GLU A 238 9.19 10.90 4.27
CA GLU A 238 10.14 12.03 4.21
C GLU A 238 10.09 12.74 2.84
N PHE A 239 10.05 11.95 1.75
CA PHE A 239 9.93 12.47 0.39
C PHE A 239 8.61 13.22 0.19
N ALA A 240 7.49 12.63 0.59
CA ALA A 240 6.17 13.21 0.44
C ALA A 240 6.03 14.55 1.18
N LEU A 241 6.54 14.65 2.42
CA LEU A 241 6.52 15.88 3.19
C LEU A 241 7.37 17.02 2.58
N GLN A 242 8.38 16.69 1.80
CA GLN A 242 9.17 17.67 1.07
C GLN A 242 8.52 18.02 -0.28
N ARG A 243 7.98 17.04 -0.99
CA ARG A 243 7.52 17.20 -2.36
C ARG A 243 6.10 17.76 -2.48
N ILE A 244 5.18 17.31 -1.64
CA ILE A 244 3.78 17.77 -1.68
C ILE A 244 3.66 19.30 -1.55
N PRO A 245 4.32 19.99 -0.60
CA PRO A 245 4.25 21.45 -0.52
C PRO A 245 4.78 22.16 -1.77
N GLN A 246 5.76 21.58 -2.46
CA GLN A 246 6.27 22.13 -3.70
C GLN A 246 5.23 22.03 -4.83
N ILE A 247 4.56 20.87 -4.96
CA ILE A 247 3.48 20.69 -5.94
C ILE A 247 2.32 21.63 -5.63
N MET A 248 1.90 21.74 -4.36
CA MET A 248 0.85 22.67 -3.94
C MET A 248 1.14 24.11 -4.38
N SER A 249 2.38 24.56 -4.19
CA SER A 249 2.80 25.91 -4.59
C SER A 249 2.83 26.09 -6.10
N LEU A 250 3.31 25.09 -6.85
CA LEU A 250 3.43 25.15 -8.32
C LEU A 250 2.07 25.11 -9.01
N GLU A 251 1.19 24.18 -8.56
CA GLU A 251 -0.12 23.94 -9.18
C GLU A 251 -1.22 24.82 -8.58
N LYS A 252 -0.92 25.62 -7.55
CA LYS A 252 -1.88 26.45 -6.78
C LYS A 252 -3.08 25.65 -6.28
N ILE A 253 -2.81 24.48 -5.69
CA ILE A 253 -3.81 23.57 -5.12
C ILE A 253 -3.68 23.49 -3.62
N ASP A 254 -4.80 23.20 -2.94
CA ASP A 254 -4.85 22.97 -1.50
C ASP A 254 -4.84 21.48 -1.18
N PHE A 255 -4.03 21.11 -0.19
CA PHE A 255 -3.98 19.76 0.38
C PHE A 255 -3.70 19.85 1.88
N PRO A 256 -4.38 19.08 2.74
CA PRO A 256 -4.20 19.12 4.19
C PRO A 256 -2.91 18.41 4.63
N ILE A 257 -1.77 18.97 4.24
CA ILE A 257 -0.43 18.38 4.48
C ILE A 257 -0.15 18.15 5.98
N ARG A 258 -0.68 18.99 6.88
CA ARG A 258 -0.49 18.84 8.32
C ARG A 258 -1.20 17.59 8.85
N ASP A 259 -2.44 17.36 8.40
CA ASP A 259 -3.22 16.18 8.77
C ASP A 259 -2.59 14.92 8.18
N PHE A 260 -2.17 14.98 6.91
CA PHE A 260 -1.43 13.91 6.25
C PHE A 260 -0.17 13.54 7.04
N ALA A 261 0.65 14.51 7.40
CA ALA A 261 1.85 14.30 8.19
C ALA A 261 1.56 13.67 9.55
N ALA A 262 0.55 14.20 10.26
CA ALA A 262 0.20 13.74 11.61
C ALA A 262 -0.34 12.30 11.60
N ILE A 263 -1.22 11.97 10.66
CA ILE A 263 -1.84 10.64 10.55
C ILE A 263 -0.81 9.58 10.13
N LEU A 264 0.02 9.85 9.13
CA LEU A 264 1.01 8.89 8.64
C LEU A 264 2.17 8.69 9.62
N LYS A 265 2.41 9.63 10.53
CA LYS A 265 3.50 9.58 11.50
C LYS A 265 3.47 8.33 12.39
N GLN A 266 2.31 7.73 12.65
CA GLN A 266 2.19 6.51 13.44
C GLN A 266 2.93 5.31 12.81
N PHE A 267 3.12 5.30 11.49
CA PHE A 267 3.87 4.27 10.74
C PHE A 267 5.32 4.69 10.45
N TYR A 268 5.69 5.93 10.75
CA TYR A 268 7.05 6.45 10.57
C TYR A 268 7.92 6.09 11.77
N ARG A 269 9.23 6.24 11.61
CA ARG A 269 10.27 5.98 12.61
C ARG A 269 9.94 6.55 13.98
N GLY A 270 9.91 5.70 15.01
CA GLY A 270 9.48 6.03 16.36
C GLY A 270 7.98 6.08 16.58
N GLY A 271 7.15 5.80 15.58
CA GLY A 271 5.69 5.64 15.70
C GLY A 271 5.30 4.27 16.22
N GLU A 272 4.10 4.15 16.80
CA GLU A 272 3.59 2.89 17.40
C GLU A 272 3.52 1.74 16.37
N LEU A 273 3.25 2.03 15.11
CA LEU A 273 3.07 1.07 14.01
C LEU A 273 4.26 1.06 13.02
N GLU A 274 5.42 1.58 13.42
CA GLU A 274 6.61 1.66 12.57
C GLU A 274 6.95 0.31 11.91
N MET A 275 6.93 -0.76 12.67
CA MET A 275 7.30 -2.10 12.22
C MET A 275 6.38 -2.64 11.12
N THR A 276 5.14 -2.20 11.06
CA THR A 276 4.13 -2.73 10.12
C THR A 276 4.52 -2.52 8.66
N LEU A 277 5.15 -1.38 8.32
CA LEU A 277 5.44 -0.98 6.93
C LEU A 277 6.93 -0.85 6.59
N ASN A 278 7.84 -1.07 7.55
CA ASN A 278 9.26 -0.78 7.36
C ASN A 278 10.20 -1.99 7.53
N SER A 279 9.66 -3.18 7.72
CA SER A 279 10.47 -4.39 7.82
C SER A 279 10.35 -5.25 6.58
N ASP A 280 11.47 -5.82 6.13
CA ASP A 280 11.46 -6.73 5.01
C ASP A 280 10.70 -8.02 5.36
N LEU A 281 9.84 -8.45 4.45
CA LEU A 281 9.21 -9.76 4.50
C LEU A 281 10.29 -10.83 4.30
N ASP A 282 10.17 -11.94 5.03
CA ASP A 282 11.03 -13.10 4.76
C ASP A 282 10.81 -13.57 3.31
N ALA A 283 11.87 -13.51 2.50
CA ALA A 283 11.82 -13.89 1.10
C ALA A 283 11.40 -15.37 0.91
N ASN A 284 11.64 -16.23 1.89
CA ASN A 284 11.24 -17.64 1.87
C ASN A 284 9.71 -17.81 1.86
N LEU A 285 8.96 -16.81 2.33
CA LEU A 285 7.50 -16.87 2.36
C LEU A 285 6.89 -17.08 0.96
N PHE A 286 7.56 -16.59 -0.10
CA PHE A 286 7.09 -16.82 -1.46
C PHE A 286 7.22 -18.30 -1.90
N ASP A 287 8.07 -19.08 -1.27
CA ASP A 287 8.30 -20.51 -1.57
C ASP A 287 7.34 -21.42 -0.83
N GLU A 288 6.73 -20.95 0.26
CA GLU A 288 5.79 -21.72 1.08
C GLU A 288 4.51 -22.07 0.31
N GLN A 289 4.10 -23.33 0.34
CA GLN A 289 2.85 -23.78 -0.29
C GLN A 289 1.63 -23.32 0.50
N PHE A 290 1.72 -23.29 1.83
CA PHE A 290 0.62 -22.90 2.70
C PHE A 290 1.05 -21.83 3.72
N ILE A 291 0.38 -20.70 3.69
CA ILE A 291 0.62 -19.58 4.59
C ILE A 291 -0.69 -19.19 5.23
N VAL A 292 -0.71 -19.11 6.55
CA VAL A 292 -1.85 -18.61 7.33
C VAL A 292 -1.42 -17.35 8.08
N PHE A 293 -2.11 -16.26 7.83
CA PHE A 293 -2.02 -15.02 8.59
C PHE A 293 -3.16 -14.97 9.60
N GLU A 294 -2.85 -15.22 10.86
CA GLU A 294 -3.80 -15.15 11.96
C GLU A 294 -3.80 -13.73 12.53
N ILE A 295 -4.90 -13.02 12.38
CA ILE A 295 -5.06 -11.60 12.69
C ILE A 295 -6.25 -11.31 13.62
N ASP A 296 -6.70 -12.30 14.39
CA ASP A 296 -7.83 -12.18 15.36
C ASP A 296 -7.62 -11.01 16.32
N LYS A 297 -6.38 -10.80 16.80
CA LYS A 297 -6.05 -9.74 17.76
C LYS A 297 -6.26 -8.32 17.25
N ILE A 298 -6.28 -8.13 15.94
CA ILE A 298 -6.47 -6.82 15.31
C ILE A 298 -7.78 -6.72 14.54
N LYS A 299 -8.62 -7.75 14.55
CA LYS A 299 -9.87 -7.80 13.76
C LYS A 299 -10.86 -6.66 14.04
N ASP A 300 -10.78 -6.07 15.24
CA ASP A 300 -11.64 -4.98 15.65
C ASP A 300 -10.92 -3.60 15.60
N ASP A 301 -9.65 -3.57 15.14
CA ASP A 301 -8.91 -2.33 14.91
C ASP A 301 -9.27 -1.77 13.52
N PRO A 302 -9.96 -0.61 13.45
CA PRO A 302 -10.46 -0.06 12.20
C PRO A 302 -9.36 0.48 11.28
N VAL A 303 -8.14 0.67 11.77
CA VAL A 303 -6.99 1.18 11.02
C VAL A 303 -6.09 0.02 10.62
N LEU A 304 -5.67 -0.78 11.57
CA LEU A 304 -4.63 -1.78 11.35
C LEU A 304 -5.13 -3.00 10.57
N PHE A 305 -6.36 -3.46 10.87
CA PHE A 305 -6.92 -4.65 10.20
C PHE A 305 -7.01 -4.48 8.67
N PRO A 306 -7.62 -3.42 8.11
CA PRO A 306 -7.69 -3.25 6.66
C PRO A 306 -6.30 -3.11 6.02
N ILE A 307 -5.36 -2.43 6.68
CA ILE A 307 -3.98 -2.26 6.18
C ILE A 307 -3.27 -3.61 6.08
N VAL A 308 -3.33 -4.44 7.12
CA VAL A 308 -2.69 -5.75 7.12
C VAL A 308 -3.31 -6.66 6.07
N VAL A 309 -4.65 -6.68 5.93
CA VAL A 309 -5.32 -7.45 4.87
C VAL A 309 -4.90 -6.96 3.47
N LEU A 310 -4.81 -5.66 3.26
CA LEU A 310 -4.35 -5.09 1.99
C LEU A 310 -2.92 -5.54 1.65
N ILE A 311 -2.03 -5.55 2.63
CA ILE A 311 -0.64 -6.00 2.47
C ILE A 311 -0.61 -7.50 2.13
N ILE A 312 -1.38 -8.34 2.82
CA ILE A 312 -1.45 -9.78 2.53
C ILE A 312 -1.95 -10.03 1.10
N MET A 313 -2.93 -9.25 0.63
CA MET A 313 -3.39 -9.32 -0.76
C MET A 313 -2.29 -8.95 -1.76
N ASP A 314 -1.45 -7.95 -1.46
CA ASP A 314 -0.31 -7.59 -2.33
C ASP A 314 0.74 -8.70 -2.36
N VAL A 315 1.06 -9.31 -1.22
CA VAL A 315 1.96 -10.48 -1.14
C VAL A 315 1.43 -11.63 -2.00
N PHE A 316 0.15 -11.91 -1.91
CA PHE A 316 -0.47 -12.95 -2.73
C PHE A 316 -0.38 -12.63 -4.23
N LEU A 317 -0.64 -11.38 -4.64
CA LEU A 317 -0.52 -10.95 -6.03
C LEU A 317 0.92 -11.05 -6.53
N GLN A 318 1.90 -10.68 -5.71
CA GLN A 318 3.33 -10.85 -6.03
C GLN A 318 3.68 -12.34 -6.18
N LYS A 319 3.24 -13.19 -5.26
CA LYS A 319 3.44 -14.64 -5.34
C LYS A 319 2.88 -15.22 -6.64
N MET A 320 1.69 -14.78 -7.07
CA MET A 320 1.09 -15.23 -8.34
C MET A 320 1.93 -14.85 -9.57
N ARG A 321 2.61 -13.71 -9.53
CA ARG A 321 3.44 -13.25 -10.65
C ARG A 321 4.78 -13.99 -10.73
N ILE A 322 5.40 -14.21 -9.57
CA ILE A 322 6.73 -14.80 -9.47
C ILE A 322 6.69 -16.32 -9.67
N LYS A 323 5.69 -16.99 -9.09
CA LYS A 323 5.61 -18.45 -9.06
C LYS A 323 4.60 -18.98 -10.08
N LYS A 324 4.97 -20.03 -10.79
CA LYS A 324 4.05 -20.80 -11.66
C LYS A 324 3.10 -21.67 -10.81
N GLY A 325 2.01 -22.12 -11.41
CA GLY A 325 1.03 -23.00 -10.77
C GLY A 325 -0.18 -22.25 -10.19
N ARG A 326 -1.18 -23.01 -9.72
CA ARG A 326 -2.42 -22.46 -9.14
C ARG A 326 -2.17 -21.90 -7.75
N LYS A 327 -2.86 -20.82 -7.42
CA LYS A 327 -2.78 -20.17 -6.12
C LYS A 327 -4.16 -19.73 -5.65
N ALA A 328 -4.39 -19.83 -4.36
CA ALA A 328 -5.64 -19.42 -3.74
C ALA A 328 -5.37 -18.43 -2.60
N LEU A 329 -6.12 -17.34 -2.58
CA LEU A 329 -6.25 -16.46 -1.42
C LEU A 329 -7.64 -16.65 -0.82
N ILE A 330 -7.71 -16.95 0.46
CA ILE A 330 -8.96 -17.11 1.20
C ILE A 330 -8.94 -16.10 2.35
N ILE A 331 -9.98 -15.27 2.43
CA ILE A 331 -10.12 -14.23 3.46
C ILE A 331 -11.36 -14.54 4.29
N GLU A 332 -11.17 -14.87 5.56
CA GLU A 332 -12.26 -14.99 6.51
C GLU A 332 -12.69 -13.64 7.04
N GLU A 333 -13.97 -13.48 7.36
CA GLU A 333 -14.58 -12.23 7.85
C GLU A 333 -14.22 -11.01 6.97
N ALA A 334 -14.13 -11.25 5.65
CA ALA A 334 -13.67 -10.25 4.68
C ALA A 334 -14.46 -8.92 4.73
N TRP A 335 -15.71 -8.96 5.18
CA TRP A 335 -16.57 -7.78 5.32
C TRP A 335 -15.96 -6.70 6.23
N LYS A 336 -15.23 -7.08 7.28
CA LYS A 336 -14.53 -6.12 8.15
C LYS A 336 -13.45 -5.34 7.40
N ALA A 337 -12.73 -6.00 6.49
CA ALA A 337 -11.75 -5.34 5.63
C ALA A 337 -12.42 -4.46 4.56
N ILE A 338 -13.60 -4.86 4.09
CA ILE A 338 -14.30 -4.23 2.96
C ILE A 338 -15.09 -2.98 3.39
N ALA A 339 -15.12 -2.64 4.65
CA ALA A 339 -15.85 -1.48 5.17
C ALA A 339 -15.42 -0.14 4.52
N SER A 340 -14.19 -0.05 3.97
CA SER A 340 -13.73 1.15 3.28
C SER A 340 -13.93 1.06 1.75
N PRO A 341 -14.33 2.15 1.08
CA PRO A 341 -14.44 2.22 -0.38
C PRO A 341 -13.12 1.85 -1.09
N THR A 342 -12.00 2.28 -0.54
CA THR A 342 -10.65 1.99 -1.07
C THR A 342 -10.36 0.49 -1.06
N MET A 343 -10.70 -0.21 0.02
CA MET A 343 -10.54 -1.67 0.11
C MET A 343 -11.48 -2.40 -0.84
N ALA A 344 -12.73 -1.96 -0.94
CA ALA A 344 -13.70 -2.55 -1.84
C ALA A 344 -13.24 -2.48 -3.31
N GLU A 345 -12.71 -1.35 -3.75
CA GLU A 345 -12.12 -1.21 -5.09
C GLU A 345 -10.89 -2.10 -5.29
N TYR A 346 -10.05 -2.27 -4.26
CA TYR A 346 -8.89 -3.16 -4.33
C TYR A 346 -9.30 -4.64 -4.39
N ILE A 347 -10.32 -5.06 -3.65
CA ILE A 347 -10.89 -6.42 -3.76
C ILE A 347 -11.48 -6.66 -5.15
N LYS A 348 -12.20 -5.70 -5.71
CA LYS A 348 -12.68 -5.77 -7.10
C LYS A 348 -11.53 -5.93 -8.09
N TYR A 349 -10.43 -5.21 -7.89
CA TYR A 349 -9.21 -5.38 -8.66
C TYR A 349 -8.61 -6.78 -8.48
N LEU A 350 -8.52 -7.30 -7.25
CA LEU A 350 -8.05 -8.64 -6.94
C LEU A 350 -8.85 -9.70 -7.73
N TYR A 351 -10.18 -9.68 -7.63
CA TYR A 351 -11.04 -10.66 -8.33
C TYR A 351 -10.88 -10.64 -9.86
N LYS A 352 -10.66 -9.47 -10.44
CA LYS A 352 -10.37 -9.35 -11.88
C LYS A 352 -8.98 -9.86 -12.24
N THR A 353 -8.01 -9.65 -11.37
CA THR A 353 -6.61 -9.96 -11.62
C THR A 353 -6.31 -11.45 -11.46
N VAL A 354 -6.86 -12.10 -10.43
CA VAL A 354 -6.59 -13.53 -10.16
C VAL A 354 -6.93 -14.43 -11.34
N ARG A 355 -7.97 -14.10 -12.10
CA ARG A 355 -8.37 -14.87 -13.30
C ARG A 355 -7.26 -14.93 -14.36
N LYS A 356 -6.48 -13.86 -14.52
CA LYS A 356 -5.38 -13.79 -15.50
C LYS A 356 -4.22 -14.74 -15.16
N PHE A 357 -4.09 -15.10 -13.88
CA PHE A 357 -2.99 -15.93 -13.37
C PHE A 357 -3.46 -17.31 -12.92
N HIS A 358 -4.66 -17.76 -13.32
CA HIS A 358 -5.26 -19.02 -12.86
C HIS A 358 -5.36 -19.10 -11.32
N GLY A 359 -5.51 -17.94 -10.67
CA GLY A 359 -5.67 -17.84 -9.24
C GLY A 359 -7.12 -17.97 -8.80
N ILE A 360 -7.30 -18.23 -7.50
CA ILE A 360 -8.58 -18.31 -6.82
C ILE A 360 -8.61 -17.22 -5.75
N ALA A 361 -9.66 -16.41 -5.72
CA ALA A 361 -9.96 -15.53 -4.59
C ALA A 361 -11.26 -15.99 -3.95
N GLY A 362 -11.19 -16.33 -2.67
CA GLY A 362 -12.33 -16.78 -1.86
C GLY A 362 -12.55 -15.85 -0.68
N VAL A 363 -13.79 -15.51 -0.40
CA VAL A 363 -14.21 -14.83 0.83
C VAL A 363 -15.16 -15.72 1.60
N VAL A 364 -15.03 -15.69 2.92
CA VAL A 364 -15.87 -16.45 3.85
C VAL A 364 -16.52 -15.44 4.78
N THR A 365 -17.82 -15.60 5.02
CA THR A 365 -18.58 -14.82 5.99
C THR A 365 -19.54 -15.70 6.75
N GLN A 366 -19.77 -15.37 8.01
CA GLN A 366 -20.79 -16.02 8.85
C GLN A 366 -22.14 -15.36 8.69
N GLU A 367 -22.17 -14.07 8.34
CA GLU A 367 -23.38 -13.30 8.15
C GLU A 367 -23.45 -12.74 6.73
N LEU A 368 -24.47 -13.14 5.99
CA LEU A 368 -24.64 -12.71 4.62
C LEU A 368 -25.02 -11.20 4.52
N ASN A 369 -25.64 -10.67 5.56
CA ASN A 369 -26.00 -9.24 5.64
C ASN A 369 -24.77 -8.34 5.51
N ASP A 370 -23.62 -8.74 6.06
CA ASP A 370 -22.39 -7.97 5.99
C ASP A 370 -21.87 -7.76 4.55
N VAL A 371 -22.18 -8.73 3.67
CA VAL A 371 -21.85 -8.65 2.25
C VAL A 371 -22.91 -7.83 1.48
N ILE A 372 -24.14 -7.81 1.99
CA ILE A 372 -25.31 -7.21 1.35
C ILE A 372 -25.38 -5.71 1.57
N ASP A 373 -25.02 -5.24 2.77
CA ASP A 373 -25.16 -3.85 3.18
C ASP A 373 -24.17 -2.91 2.47
N SER A 374 -23.12 -3.47 1.85
CA SER A 374 -22.20 -2.71 1.01
C SER A 374 -22.48 -2.91 -0.48
N PRO A 375 -23.00 -1.90 -1.19
CA PRO A 375 -23.27 -1.99 -2.64
C PRO A 375 -22.01 -2.33 -3.44
N ILE A 376 -20.86 -1.84 -3.04
CA ILE A 376 -19.58 -2.06 -3.73
C ILE A 376 -19.14 -3.52 -3.59
N VAL A 377 -19.33 -4.11 -2.41
CA VAL A 377 -19.00 -5.51 -2.13
C VAL A 377 -19.89 -6.46 -2.92
N LYS A 378 -21.19 -6.17 -2.96
CA LYS A 378 -22.16 -6.92 -3.72
C LYS A 378 -21.72 -7.03 -5.19
N GLU A 379 -21.38 -5.91 -5.81
CA GLU A 379 -20.91 -5.91 -7.20
C GLU A 379 -19.54 -6.56 -7.37
N ALA A 380 -18.62 -6.32 -6.43
CA ALA A 380 -17.26 -6.81 -6.56
C ALA A 380 -17.14 -8.32 -6.33
N ILE A 381 -17.82 -8.86 -5.33
CA ILE A 381 -17.68 -10.26 -4.90
C ILE A 381 -18.76 -11.12 -5.56
N ILE A 382 -20.03 -10.82 -5.37
CA ILE A 382 -21.14 -11.69 -5.79
C ILE A 382 -21.17 -11.84 -7.31
N ASN A 383 -21.02 -10.73 -8.05
CA ASN A 383 -21.06 -10.76 -9.51
C ASN A 383 -19.80 -11.37 -10.15
N ASN A 384 -18.69 -11.44 -9.42
CA ASN A 384 -17.45 -12.03 -9.91
C ASN A 384 -17.16 -13.43 -9.34
N SER A 385 -18.02 -13.96 -8.45
CA SER A 385 -17.87 -15.30 -7.88
C SER A 385 -18.54 -16.35 -8.78
N ASP A 386 -17.72 -17.19 -9.41
CA ASP A 386 -18.20 -18.31 -10.23
C ASP A 386 -18.74 -19.47 -9.40
N VAL A 387 -18.27 -19.61 -8.17
CA VAL A 387 -18.68 -20.67 -7.23
C VAL A 387 -19.26 -20.05 -5.97
N LYS A 388 -20.41 -20.56 -5.55
CA LYS A 388 -21.06 -20.19 -4.29
C LYS A 388 -21.22 -21.47 -3.47
N ILE A 389 -20.81 -21.43 -2.20
CA ILE A 389 -20.92 -22.55 -1.25
C ILE A 389 -21.73 -22.05 -0.06
N LEU A 390 -22.85 -22.68 0.21
CA LEU A 390 -23.72 -22.33 1.33
C LEU A 390 -23.85 -23.52 2.29
N LEU A 391 -23.76 -23.23 3.56
CA LEU A 391 -24.13 -24.13 4.64
C LEU A 391 -25.63 -23.96 4.97
N ASP A 392 -26.10 -24.64 6.00
CA ASP A 392 -27.48 -24.57 6.47
C ASP A 392 -27.93 -23.12 6.71
N GLN A 393 -28.99 -22.70 6.00
CA GLN A 393 -29.56 -21.34 6.03
C GLN A 393 -30.91 -21.31 6.76
N THR A 394 -31.28 -22.35 7.51
CA THR A 394 -32.58 -22.46 8.18
C THR A 394 -32.86 -21.29 9.13
N LYS A 395 -31.83 -20.74 9.75
CA LYS A 395 -31.92 -19.57 10.65
C LYS A 395 -32.41 -18.30 9.95
N PHE A 396 -32.24 -18.22 8.63
CA PHE A 396 -32.56 -17.03 7.84
C PHE A 396 -33.82 -17.18 6.99
N LYS A 397 -34.62 -18.21 7.25
CA LYS A 397 -35.77 -18.59 6.41
C LYS A 397 -36.74 -17.41 6.18
N ASP A 398 -37.00 -16.61 7.19
CA ASP A 398 -37.97 -15.51 7.13
C ASP A 398 -37.48 -14.30 6.28
N ARG A 399 -36.15 -14.17 6.12
CA ARG A 399 -35.52 -13.09 5.33
C ARG A 399 -34.86 -13.59 4.04
N TYR A 400 -35.09 -14.87 3.71
CA TYR A 400 -34.34 -15.53 2.66
C TYR A 400 -34.63 -15.01 1.25
N GLU A 401 -35.79 -14.40 1.03
CA GLU A 401 -36.14 -13.80 -0.26
C GLU A 401 -35.17 -12.68 -0.67
N GLU A 402 -34.77 -11.83 0.28
CA GLU A 402 -33.79 -10.77 0.05
C GLU A 402 -32.42 -11.37 -0.31
N ILE A 403 -32.00 -12.38 0.46
CA ILE A 403 -30.74 -13.10 0.26
C ILE A 403 -30.71 -13.78 -1.11
N ALA A 404 -31.79 -14.46 -1.46
CA ALA A 404 -31.94 -15.17 -2.72
C ALA A 404 -31.89 -14.22 -3.93
N ALA A 405 -32.53 -13.07 -3.82
CA ALA A 405 -32.50 -12.03 -4.87
C ALA A 405 -31.10 -11.49 -5.09
N ILE A 406 -30.33 -11.29 -4.01
CA ILE A 406 -28.96 -10.76 -4.07
C ILE A 406 -28.00 -11.78 -4.67
N LEU A 407 -28.10 -13.04 -4.26
CA LEU A 407 -27.28 -14.13 -4.79
C LEU A 407 -27.71 -14.55 -6.21
N GLY A 408 -28.84 -14.04 -6.72
CA GLY A 408 -29.38 -14.41 -8.01
C GLY A 408 -29.88 -15.86 -8.09
N LEU A 409 -30.46 -16.38 -6.98
CA LEU A 409 -30.87 -17.77 -6.88
C LEU A 409 -32.22 -18.03 -7.56
N THR A 410 -32.29 -19.09 -8.35
CA THR A 410 -33.56 -19.61 -8.91
C THR A 410 -34.42 -20.24 -7.82
N GLN A 411 -35.70 -20.44 -8.10
CA GLN A 411 -36.63 -21.09 -7.17
C GLN A 411 -36.19 -22.51 -6.80
N VAL A 412 -35.65 -23.27 -7.76
CA VAL A 412 -35.11 -24.62 -7.52
C VAL A 412 -33.92 -24.58 -6.57
N GLN A 413 -32.99 -23.66 -6.80
CA GLN A 413 -31.81 -23.48 -5.93
C GLN A 413 -32.19 -23.12 -4.49
N ARG A 414 -33.20 -22.27 -4.32
CA ARG A 414 -33.75 -21.94 -2.99
C ARG A 414 -34.29 -23.19 -2.27
N GLN A 415 -35.03 -24.03 -2.97
CA GLN A 415 -35.54 -25.28 -2.41
C GLN A 415 -34.40 -26.22 -2.01
N GLN A 416 -33.39 -26.41 -2.85
CA GLN A 416 -32.21 -27.22 -2.54
C GLN A 416 -31.51 -26.77 -1.24
N ILE A 417 -31.31 -25.47 -1.06
CA ILE A 417 -30.61 -24.92 0.12
C ILE A 417 -31.34 -25.25 1.41
N PHE A 418 -32.67 -25.26 1.42
CA PHE A 418 -33.46 -25.65 2.62
C PHE A 418 -33.53 -27.16 2.87
N THR A 419 -33.00 -28.00 1.98
CA THR A 419 -32.85 -29.42 2.22
C THR A 419 -31.55 -29.79 2.93
N ILE A 420 -30.60 -28.86 3.07
CA ILE A 420 -29.33 -29.08 3.75
C ILE A 420 -29.58 -29.54 5.18
N ASN A 421 -29.01 -30.71 5.56
CA ASN A 421 -29.17 -31.39 6.84
C ASN A 421 -30.64 -31.75 7.23
N ALA A 422 -31.57 -31.64 6.29
CA ALA A 422 -32.98 -31.97 6.54
C ALA A 422 -33.24 -33.50 6.47
N LEU A 423 -32.41 -34.25 5.76
CA LEU A 423 -32.50 -35.68 5.64
C LEU A 423 -31.63 -36.38 6.70
N ASN A 424 -32.18 -37.37 7.39
CA ASN A 424 -31.45 -38.18 8.39
C ASN A 424 -30.50 -39.19 7.72
N ASN A 425 -29.57 -38.72 6.89
CA ASN A 425 -28.56 -39.56 6.23
C ASN A 425 -27.37 -39.91 7.11
N HIS A 426 -27.54 -39.83 8.42
CA HIS A 426 -26.44 -39.97 9.38
C HIS A 426 -26.13 -41.42 9.78
N GLU A 427 -26.73 -42.43 9.18
CA GLU A 427 -26.58 -43.83 9.53
C GLU A 427 -25.11 -44.22 9.82
N GLY A 428 -24.74 -44.23 11.11
CA GLY A 428 -23.40 -44.56 11.57
C GLY A 428 -22.27 -43.57 11.25
N ARG A 429 -22.55 -42.42 10.66
CA ARG A 429 -21.56 -41.39 10.25
C ARG A 429 -21.55 -40.22 11.23
N SER A 430 -20.52 -40.14 12.03
CA SER A 430 -20.43 -39.14 13.11
C SER A 430 -20.15 -37.72 12.62
N TYR A 431 -19.54 -37.58 11.44
CA TYR A 431 -19.02 -36.28 10.89
C TYR A 431 -19.48 -36.00 9.47
N PHE A 432 -20.67 -36.45 9.14
CA PHE A 432 -21.34 -36.15 7.90
C PHE A 432 -22.00 -34.76 7.99
N LYS A 433 -21.71 -33.90 7.04
CA LYS A 433 -22.33 -32.58 6.88
C LYS A 433 -22.75 -32.40 5.43
N GLU A 434 -23.86 -31.72 5.21
CA GLU A 434 -24.28 -31.36 3.86
C GLU A 434 -23.94 -29.90 3.56
N VAL A 435 -23.57 -29.66 2.32
CA VAL A 435 -23.26 -28.31 1.78
C VAL A 435 -23.91 -28.16 0.42
N TRP A 436 -24.45 -26.98 0.14
CA TRP A 436 -24.92 -26.65 -1.20
C TRP A 436 -23.79 -25.96 -1.97
N ILE A 437 -23.53 -26.43 -3.19
CA ILE A 437 -22.52 -25.86 -4.08
C ILE A 437 -23.17 -25.49 -5.39
N CYS A 438 -22.96 -24.23 -5.83
CA CYS A 438 -23.40 -23.72 -7.13
C CYS A 438 -22.19 -23.28 -7.95
N ARG A 439 -22.14 -23.74 -9.21
CA ARG A 439 -21.17 -23.31 -10.20
C ARG A 439 -21.90 -22.96 -11.50
N GLY A 440 -22.00 -21.67 -11.78
CA GLY A 440 -22.78 -21.20 -12.92
C GLY A 440 -24.26 -21.59 -12.79
N THR A 441 -24.78 -22.40 -13.72
CA THR A 441 -26.16 -22.90 -13.74
C THR A 441 -26.36 -24.20 -12.97
N HIS A 442 -25.29 -24.91 -12.62
CA HIS A 442 -25.35 -26.20 -11.91
C HIS A 442 -25.27 -26.00 -10.41
N SER A 443 -26.19 -26.59 -9.68
CA SER A 443 -26.20 -26.55 -8.23
C SER A 443 -26.79 -27.83 -7.65
N ASP A 444 -26.15 -28.33 -6.58
CA ASP A 444 -26.60 -29.50 -5.85
C ASP A 444 -26.19 -29.44 -4.37
N VAL A 445 -26.81 -30.30 -3.56
CA VAL A 445 -26.44 -30.55 -2.17
C VAL A 445 -25.51 -31.76 -2.12
N TYR A 446 -24.34 -31.56 -1.56
CA TYR A 446 -23.29 -32.56 -1.44
C TYR A 446 -23.08 -32.97 0.01
N GLY A 447 -22.93 -34.26 0.23
CA GLY A 447 -22.49 -34.80 1.54
C GLY A 447 -20.98 -34.73 1.67
N VAL A 448 -20.52 -34.19 2.78
CA VAL A 448 -19.11 -34.11 3.15
C VAL A 448 -18.87 -34.93 4.40
N GLU A 449 -18.01 -35.92 4.32
CA GLU A 449 -17.58 -36.76 5.46
C GLU A 449 -16.08 -36.57 5.67
N GLU A 450 -15.67 -36.32 6.91
CA GLU A 450 -14.28 -36.13 7.27
C GLU A 450 -13.71 -37.32 8.02
N ALA A 451 -12.46 -37.66 7.69
CA ALA A 451 -11.73 -38.67 8.45
C ALA A 451 -11.47 -38.19 9.88
N PRO A 452 -11.40 -39.12 10.86
CA PRO A 452 -11.13 -38.80 12.27
C PRO A 452 -9.85 -37.97 12.46
N GLU A 453 -8.85 -38.24 11.69
CA GLU A 453 -7.57 -37.50 11.69
C GLU A 453 -7.77 -36.02 11.22
N CYS A 454 -8.63 -35.79 10.22
CA CYS A 454 -9.01 -34.44 9.77
C CYS A 454 -9.74 -33.68 10.87
N TYR A 455 -10.57 -34.33 11.66
CA TYR A 455 -11.25 -33.69 12.78
C TYR A 455 -10.26 -33.06 13.76
N TRP A 456 -9.22 -33.81 14.17
CA TRP A 456 -8.17 -33.29 15.05
C TRP A 456 -7.40 -32.09 14.43
N ALA A 457 -7.17 -32.12 13.12
CA ALA A 457 -6.53 -31.02 12.41
C ALA A 457 -7.42 -29.78 12.31
N TYR A 458 -8.75 -29.94 12.34
CA TYR A 458 -9.71 -28.85 12.09
C TYR A 458 -10.36 -28.30 13.36
N THR A 459 -10.20 -28.99 14.50
CA THR A 459 -10.90 -28.60 15.73
C THR A 459 -10.51 -27.20 16.19
N THR A 460 -11.52 -26.42 16.55
CA THR A 460 -11.38 -25.08 17.18
C THR A 460 -11.66 -25.15 18.69
N GLU A 461 -12.12 -26.34 19.19
CA GLU A 461 -12.45 -26.53 20.60
C GLU A 461 -11.18 -26.48 21.45
N ARG A 462 -11.14 -25.54 22.41
CA ARG A 462 -9.95 -25.27 23.22
C ARG A 462 -9.39 -26.49 23.93
N THR A 463 -10.27 -27.32 24.54
CA THR A 463 -9.87 -28.52 25.29
C THR A 463 -9.19 -29.53 24.37
N GLU A 464 -9.71 -29.70 23.14
CA GLU A 464 -9.17 -30.59 22.13
C GLU A 464 -7.83 -30.08 21.59
N LYS A 465 -7.71 -28.77 21.32
CA LYS A 465 -6.45 -28.14 20.94
C LYS A 465 -5.37 -28.32 22.02
N GLU A 466 -5.73 -28.17 23.31
CA GLU A 466 -4.79 -28.39 24.42
C GLU A 466 -4.30 -29.84 24.46
N ALA A 467 -5.19 -30.82 24.27
CA ALA A 467 -4.82 -32.22 24.20
C ALA A 467 -3.91 -32.52 23.00
N LEU A 468 -4.22 -31.97 21.82
CA LEU A 468 -3.37 -32.11 20.63
C LEU A 468 -2.00 -31.46 20.82
N LYS A 469 -1.90 -30.32 21.49
CA LYS A 469 -0.61 -29.69 21.84
C LYS A 469 0.24 -30.53 22.79
N ILE A 470 -0.36 -31.35 23.66
CA ILE A 470 0.38 -32.29 24.49
C ILE A 470 1.05 -33.35 23.62
N TYR A 471 0.30 -33.95 22.68
CA TYR A 471 0.84 -34.91 21.74
C TYR A 471 1.89 -34.32 20.83
N LEU A 472 1.68 -33.07 20.32
CA LEU A 472 2.66 -32.38 19.51
C LEU A 472 4.02 -32.17 20.23
N ARG A 473 4.00 -31.83 21.52
CA ARG A 473 5.22 -31.73 22.33
C ARG A 473 5.92 -33.06 22.52
N GLN A 474 5.14 -34.16 22.57
CA GLN A 474 5.68 -35.51 22.77
C GLN A 474 6.26 -36.11 21.49
N TYR A 475 5.61 -35.88 20.34
CA TYR A 475 5.95 -36.56 19.09
C TYR A 475 6.64 -35.63 18.06
N GLY A 476 6.68 -34.35 18.29
CA GLY A 476 7.47 -33.38 17.52
C GLY A 476 6.81 -32.85 16.24
N THR A 477 6.00 -33.63 15.54
CA THR A 477 5.31 -33.19 14.32
C THR A 477 3.77 -33.27 14.48
N MET A 478 3.06 -32.38 13.81
CA MET A 478 1.59 -32.35 13.85
C MET A 478 0.99 -33.65 13.26
N GLN A 479 1.59 -34.18 12.22
CA GLN A 479 1.15 -35.42 11.58
C GLN A 479 1.23 -36.62 12.55
N GLU A 480 2.36 -36.79 13.22
CA GLU A 480 2.53 -37.85 14.22
C GLU A 480 1.63 -37.63 15.43
N ALA A 481 1.49 -36.41 15.92
CA ALA A 481 0.60 -36.07 17.02
C ALA A 481 -0.84 -36.45 16.72
N ILE A 482 -1.36 -36.10 15.53
CA ILE A 482 -2.71 -36.43 15.10
C ILE A 482 -2.89 -37.95 14.95
N THR A 483 -1.95 -38.66 14.35
CA THR A 483 -2.02 -40.11 14.20
C THR A 483 -2.04 -40.81 15.55
N ARG A 484 -1.20 -40.36 16.50
CA ARG A 484 -1.10 -40.94 17.83
C ARG A 484 -2.31 -40.66 18.70
N ILE A 485 -2.76 -39.41 18.76
CA ILE A 485 -3.95 -39.06 19.56
C ILE A 485 -5.18 -39.81 19.09
N GLU A 486 -5.36 -40.00 17.78
CA GLU A 486 -6.47 -40.77 17.24
C GLU A 486 -6.33 -42.26 17.49
N THR A 487 -5.11 -42.81 17.40
CA THR A 487 -4.83 -44.20 17.73
C THR A 487 -5.17 -44.50 19.20
N ASP A 488 -4.70 -43.65 20.12
CA ASP A 488 -4.94 -43.79 21.54
C ASP A 488 -6.44 -43.64 21.89
N ARG A 489 -7.14 -42.72 21.21
CA ARG A 489 -8.59 -42.55 21.33
C ARG A 489 -9.34 -43.84 20.93
N LYS A 490 -8.93 -44.47 19.83
CA LYS A 490 -9.53 -45.75 19.37
C LYS A 490 -9.24 -46.87 20.34
N LEU A 491 -8.03 -46.95 20.88
CA LEU A 491 -7.64 -47.95 21.89
C LEU A 491 -8.39 -47.75 23.21
N ASP A 492 -8.76 -46.54 23.56
CA ASP A 492 -9.54 -46.20 24.76
C ASP A 492 -11.06 -46.34 24.55
N GLY A 493 -11.46 -47.23 23.67
CA GLY A 493 -12.86 -47.54 23.39
C GLY A 493 -13.59 -46.58 22.45
N GLY A 494 -12.86 -45.71 21.74
CA GLY A 494 -13.46 -44.79 20.77
C GLY A 494 -14.30 -43.68 21.41
N LEU A 495 -13.86 -43.16 22.56
CA LEU A 495 -14.53 -42.06 23.26
C LEU A 495 -14.81 -40.89 22.33
N LYS A 496 -15.81 -40.06 22.64
CA LYS A 496 -16.02 -38.79 21.96
C LYS A 496 -14.79 -37.90 22.10
N TYR A 497 -14.47 -37.12 21.08
CA TYR A 497 -13.24 -36.32 21.03
C TYR A 497 -13.05 -35.42 22.25
N LEU A 498 -14.08 -34.67 22.65
CA LEU A 498 -14.04 -33.82 23.83
C LEU A 498 -13.82 -34.60 25.13
N GLU A 499 -14.42 -35.77 25.27
CA GLU A 499 -14.26 -36.64 26.45
C GLU A 499 -12.84 -37.17 26.54
N PHE A 500 -12.32 -37.67 25.42
CA PHE A 500 -10.94 -38.13 25.34
C PHE A 500 -9.94 -36.99 25.62
N ALA A 501 -10.15 -35.82 25.03
CA ALA A 501 -9.30 -34.64 25.26
C ALA A 501 -9.29 -34.23 26.74
N ARG A 502 -10.44 -34.24 27.43
CA ARG A 502 -10.51 -33.99 28.88
C ARG A 502 -9.68 -34.98 29.68
N LYS A 503 -9.75 -36.27 29.33
CA LYS A 503 -8.96 -37.32 29.97
C LYS A 503 -7.46 -37.08 29.81
N VAL A 504 -6.99 -36.76 28.58
CA VAL A 504 -5.59 -36.44 28.27
C VAL A 504 -5.11 -35.25 29.09
N ASN A 505 -5.88 -34.17 29.12
CA ASN A 505 -5.53 -32.94 29.84
C ASN A 505 -5.47 -33.17 31.37
N GLN A 506 -6.34 -34.00 31.93
CA GLN A 506 -6.34 -34.39 33.34
C GLN A 506 -5.08 -35.20 33.70
N GLN A 507 -4.72 -36.19 32.90
CA GLN A 507 -3.52 -36.99 33.09
C GLN A 507 -2.25 -36.14 33.11
N GLN A 508 -2.16 -35.18 32.18
CA GLN A 508 -1.02 -34.25 32.15
C GLN A 508 -0.94 -33.38 33.41
N LYS A 509 -2.07 -32.89 33.93
CA LYS A 509 -2.09 -32.12 35.17
C LYS A 509 -1.58 -32.95 36.34
N VAL A 510 -2.00 -34.20 36.47
CA VAL A 510 -1.54 -35.13 37.52
C VAL A 510 -0.02 -35.34 37.40
N MET A 511 0.50 -35.65 36.18
CA MET A 511 1.94 -35.82 35.97
C MET A 511 2.76 -34.56 36.28
N SER A 512 2.22 -33.37 36.01
CA SER A 512 2.92 -32.10 36.32
C SER A 512 2.99 -31.80 37.82
N LEU A 513 2.03 -32.30 38.61
CA LEU A 513 2.04 -32.21 40.08
C LEU A 513 3.07 -33.13 40.71
N TRP A 514 3.36 -34.30 40.10
CA TRP A 514 4.35 -35.25 40.58
C TRP A 514 5.80 -34.87 40.21
N LYS A 515 6.00 -33.92 39.28
CA LYS A 515 7.31 -33.40 38.86
C LYS A 515 7.74 -32.14 39.61
N LYS A 516 6.87 -31.58 40.44
CA LYS A 516 7.19 -30.50 41.39
C LYS A 516 7.46 -31.09 42.77
#